data_63dd667c03ec9063dadc76579fa14baa
#
_entry.id   63dd667c03ec9063dadc76579fa14baa
#
_cell.length_a   1.000
_cell.length_b   1.000
_cell.length_c   1.000
_cell.angle_alpha   90.00
_cell.angle_beta   90.00
_cell.angle_gamma   90.00
#
_symmetry.space_group_name_H-M   'P 1'
#
loop_
_entity.id
_entity.type
_entity.pdbx_description
1 polymer ?
#
loop_
_entity_poly.entity_id
_entity_poly.type
_entity_poly.pdbx_seq_one_letter_code
_entity_poly.pdbx_strand_id
1 'polypeptide(L)'
;MFWSILLLPLVILLSVPIAVLIKIDSKGKVILRQKRVGLFGKEFVCYKFRTMKTDAPIVARSDLKDPKKYVTRVGKYLRKYGLDELPQIFNVIKGQMSFVGPRPLLACEEPVHRMRKDLGIYTIPPGITGLCQIVERDVNGAYRRVSLDFEYFCKKSIAFDICILFWTVFPRRLTLDTLIGDM
;
A
#
# COMPACT_ATOMS: atom_id res chain seq x y z
N MET A 1 0.88 -16.61 0.60
CA MET A 1 2.25 -17.15 0.47
C MET A 1 2.48 -17.89 -0.84
N PHE A 2 1.70 -18.90 -1.19
CA PHE A 2 1.84 -19.66 -2.46
C PHE A 2 1.86 -18.74 -3.71
N TRP A 3 0.85 -17.90 -3.88
CA TRP A 3 0.75 -16.96 -5.02
C TRP A 3 1.89 -15.97 -5.11
N SER A 4 2.46 -15.54 -3.99
CA SER A 4 3.59 -14.61 -4.00
C SER A 4 4.88 -15.26 -4.50
N ILE A 5 5.07 -16.56 -4.25
CA ILE A 5 6.21 -17.31 -4.78
C ILE A 5 6.04 -17.51 -6.29
N LEU A 6 4.83 -17.83 -6.75
CA LEU A 6 4.53 -18.00 -8.17
C LEU A 6 4.71 -16.71 -8.97
N LEU A 7 4.35 -15.56 -8.40
CA LEU A 7 4.50 -14.24 -9.03
C LEU A 7 5.92 -13.69 -8.96
N LEU A 8 6.78 -14.23 -8.09
CA LEU A 8 8.13 -13.70 -7.85
C LEU A 8 9.00 -13.58 -9.11
N PRO A 9 9.06 -14.60 -10.03
CA PRO A 9 9.86 -14.47 -11.26
C PRO A 9 9.43 -13.30 -12.13
N LEU A 10 8.12 -13.11 -12.28
CA LEU A 10 7.56 -11.96 -13.03
C LEU A 10 7.93 -10.62 -12.37
N VAL A 11 7.81 -10.53 -11.05
CA VAL A 11 8.18 -9.31 -10.30
C VAL A 11 9.67 -9.02 -10.46
N ILE A 12 10.55 -10.02 -10.41
CA ILE A 12 11.98 -9.85 -10.64
C ILE A 12 12.24 -9.34 -12.06
N LEU A 13 11.63 -9.95 -13.08
CA LEU A 13 11.77 -9.55 -14.48
C LEU A 13 11.37 -8.08 -14.69
N LEU A 14 10.24 -7.65 -14.13
CA LEU A 14 9.77 -6.28 -14.21
C LEU A 14 10.63 -5.30 -13.37
N SER A 15 11.24 -5.79 -12.30
CA SER A 15 12.03 -4.96 -11.38
C SER A 15 13.33 -4.47 -12.00
N VAL A 16 13.94 -5.23 -12.92
CA VAL A 16 15.22 -4.87 -13.56
C VAL A 16 15.09 -3.57 -14.38
N PRO A 17 14.20 -3.47 -15.38
CA PRO A 17 14.04 -2.23 -16.15
C PRO A 17 13.58 -1.06 -15.26
N ILE A 18 12.72 -1.28 -14.29
CA ILE A 18 12.29 -0.24 -13.34
C ILE A 18 13.49 0.29 -12.55
N ALA A 19 14.37 -0.59 -12.07
CA ALA A 19 15.57 -0.20 -11.33
C ALA A 19 16.50 0.68 -12.17
N VAL A 20 16.71 0.33 -13.44
CA VAL A 20 17.50 1.11 -14.38
C VAL A 20 16.88 2.49 -14.60
N LEU A 21 15.58 2.56 -14.88
CA LEU A 21 14.86 3.83 -15.07
C LEU A 21 14.96 4.75 -13.84
N ILE A 22 14.82 4.21 -12.63
CA ILE A 22 14.96 4.98 -11.38
C ILE A 22 16.39 5.53 -11.24
N LYS A 23 17.40 4.75 -11.62
CA LYS A 23 18.81 5.19 -11.54
C LYS A 23 19.15 6.30 -12.53
N ILE A 24 18.57 6.23 -13.73
CA ILE A 24 18.73 7.28 -14.76
C ILE A 24 18.02 8.57 -14.34
N ASP A 25 16.79 8.45 -13.80
CA ASP A 25 15.93 9.60 -13.45
C ASP A 25 16.43 10.37 -12.22
N SER A 26 17.05 9.69 -11.24
CA SER A 26 17.52 10.35 -10.01
C SER A 26 18.61 9.58 -9.28
N LYS A 27 19.56 10.31 -8.67
CA LYS A 27 20.64 9.75 -7.85
C LYS A 27 20.07 9.11 -6.56
N GLY A 28 20.69 8.01 -6.09
CA GLY A 28 20.39 7.36 -4.82
C GLY A 28 19.96 5.91 -4.94
N LYS A 29 19.44 5.31 -3.84
CA LYS A 29 19.05 3.89 -3.78
C LYS A 29 17.76 3.66 -4.57
N VAL A 30 17.65 2.52 -5.27
CA VAL A 30 16.46 2.11 -6.03
C VAL A 30 15.31 1.74 -5.11
N ILE A 31 15.61 0.97 -4.05
CA ILE A 31 14.64 0.50 -3.08
C ILE A 31 14.58 1.44 -1.88
N LEU A 32 13.38 1.95 -1.60
CA LEU A 32 13.03 2.62 -0.38
C LEU A 32 12.69 1.57 0.69
N ARG A 33 13.28 1.71 1.86
CA ARG A 33 12.98 0.91 3.06
C ARG A 33 12.33 1.83 4.08
N GLN A 34 11.09 1.57 4.43
CA GLN A 34 10.34 2.43 5.34
C GLN A 34 9.71 1.60 6.44
N LYS A 35 9.95 1.97 7.70
CA LYS A 35 9.29 1.34 8.85
C LYS A 35 7.79 1.61 8.79
N ARG A 36 7.01 0.57 8.98
CA ARG A 36 5.55 0.58 9.01
C ARG A 36 5.05 -0.30 10.14
N VAL A 37 3.84 -0.01 10.62
CA VAL A 37 3.15 -0.83 11.61
C VAL A 37 2.27 -1.85 10.88
N GLY A 38 2.40 -3.10 11.28
CA GLY A 38 1.70 -4.24 10.68
C GLY A 38 0.99 -5.12 11.69
N LEU A 39 1.02 -6.42 11.45
CA LEU A 39 0.35 -7.44 12.26
C LEU A 39 0.70 -7.30 13.75
N PHE A 40 -0.32 -7.36 14.60
CA PHE A 40 -0.21 -7.18 16.06
C PHE A 40 0.43 -5.87 16.51
N GLY A 41 0.36 -4.83 15.68
CA GLY A 41 0.98 -3.54 15.99
C GLY A 41 2.52 -3.55 15.93
N LYS A 42 3.14 -4.61 15.39
CA LYS A 42 4.59 -4.73 15.30
C LYS A 42 5.13 -3.95 14.10
N GLU A 43 6.25 -3.27 14.30
CA GLU A 43 6.95 -2.63 13.19
C GLU A 43 7.61 -3.65 12.26
N PHE A 44 7.56 -3.36 10.96
CA PHE A 44 8.31 -4.09 9.93
C PHE A 44 8.85 -3.12 8.88
N VAL A 45 9.81 -3.57 8.07
CA VAL A 45 10.37 -2.79 6.97
C VAL A 45 9.59 -3.08 5.70
N CYS A 46 8.82 -2.09 5.25
CA CYS A 46 8.10 -2.14 3.98
C CYS A 46 9.04 -1.74 2.83
N TYR A 47 9.08 -2.55 1.78
CA TYR A 47 9.91 -2.32 0.60
C TYR A 47 9.09 -1.69 -0.53
N LYS A 48 9.64 -0.62 -1.14
CA LYS A 48 9.04 0.04 -2.31
C LYS A 48 10.12 0.48 -3.28
N PHE A 49 9.78 0.66 -4.54
CA PHE A 49 10.63 1.44 -5.42
C PHE A 49 10.61 2.92 -5.02
N ARG A 50 11.77 3.57 -5.11
CA ARG A 50 11.87 4.99 -4.86
C ARG A 50 11.18 5.76 -5.97
N THR A 51 10.21 6.61 -5.60
CA THR A 51 9.44 7.47 -6.49
C THR A 51 9.62 8.95 -6.19
N MET A 52 10.40 9.26 -5.17
CA MET A 52 10.69 10.64 -4.75
C MET A 52 12.20 10.88 -4.73
N LYS A 53 12.59 12.13 -4.86
CA LYS A 53 13.96 12.59 -4.71
C LYS A 53 14.47 12.29 -3.30
N THR A 54 15.80 12.22 -3.16
CA THR A 54 16.45 11.86 -1.88
C THR A 54 16.35 12.94 -0.80
N ASP A 55 16.07 14.17 -1.18
CA ASP A 55 15.85 15.34 -0.31
C ASP A 55 14.37 15.47 0.17
N ALA A 56 13.49 14.55 -0.23
CA ALA A 56 12.11 14.55 0.23
C ALA A 56 12.01 14.22 1.72
N PRO A 57 11.27 15.01 2.52
CA PRO A 57 11.08 14.72 3.93
C PRO A 57 10.28 13.42 4.16
N ILE A 58 10.65 12.68 5.22
CA ILE A 58 9.99 11.43 5.62
C ILE A 58 8.85 11.77 6.58
N VAL A 59 7.72 12.18 6.04
CA VAL A 59 6.51 12.52 6.79
C VAL A 59 5.30 11.83 6.19
N ALA A 60 4.15 11.86 6.87
CA ALA A 60 2.90 11.40 6.28
C ALA A 60 2.57 12.25 5.03
N ARG A 61 1.91 11.63 4.04
CA ARG A 61 1.59 12.33 2.78
C ARG A 61 0.74 13.58 2.99
N SER A 62 -0.14 13.57 4.01
CA SER A 62 -0.96 14.70 4.44
C SER A 62 -0.13 15.91 4.90
N ASP A 63 1.05 15.67 5.46
CA ASP A 63 1.88 16.68 6.10
C ASP A 63 2.88 17.31 5.12
N LEU A 64 2.96 16.80 3.90
CA LEU A 64 3.82 17.35 2.85
C LEU A 64 3.11 18.52 2.16
N LYS A 65 3.63 19.74 2.33
CA LYS A 65 3.06 20.97 1.74
C LYS A 65 2.95 20.94 0.20
N ASP A 66 3.88 20.28 -0.49
CA ASP A 66 3.84 20.09 -1.94
C ASP A 66 4.48 18.74 -2.34
N PRO A 67 3.71 17.63 -2.26
CA PRO A 67 4.21 16.31 -2.62
C PRO A 67 4.72 16.20 -4.06
N LYS A 68 4.15 16.98 -4.98
CA LYS A 68 4.45 16.90 -6.41
C LYS A 68 5.87 17.34 -6.73
N LYS A 69 6.44 18.29 -5.97
CA LYS A 69 7.79 18.84 -6.13
C LYS A 69 8.88 17.76 -5.95
N TYR A 70 8.61 16.79 -5.09
CA TYR A 70 9.58 15.74 -4.75
C TYR A 70 9.42 14.48 -5.61
N VAL A 71 8.29 14.29 -6.31
CA VAL A 71 8.06 13.12 -7.14
C VAL A 71 8.92 13.20 -8.40
N THR A 72 9.69 12.15 -8.68
CA THR A 72 10.52 12.04 -9.88
C THR A 72 9.67 11.77 -11.13
N ARG A 73 10.20 11.96 -12.34
CA ARG A 73 9.46 11.70 -13.59
C ARG A 73 9.03 10.23 -13.67
N VAL A 74 9.97 9.32 -13.49
CA VAL A 74 9.68 7.86 -13.44
C VAL A 74 8.76 7.54 -12.28
N GLY A 75 8.98 8.14 -11.10
CA GLY A 75 8.14 7.95 -9.92
C GLY A 75 6.68 8.30 -10.13
N LYS A 76 6.37 9.29 -10.97
CA LYS A 76 4.99 9.62 -11.34
C LYS A 76 4.27 8.47 -12.04
N TYR A 77 4.96 7.81 -12.99
CA TYR A 77 4.40 6.65 -13.70
C TYR A 77 4.29 5.43 -12.79
N LEU A 78 5.34 5.15 -12.00
CA LEU A 78 5.31 4.03 -11.06
C LEU A 78 4.12 4.13 -10.10
N ARG A 79 3.87 5.31 -9.52
CA ARG A 79 2.71 5.56 -8.65
C ARG A 79 1.37 5.46 -9.37
N LYS A 80 1.32 5.94 -10.62
CA LYS A 80 0.07 5.88 -11.41
C LYS A 80 -0.40 4.45 -11.62
N TYR A 81 0.54 3.53 -11.85
CA TYR A 81 0.25 2.11 -12.14
C TYR A 81 0.48 1.18 -10.94
N GLY A 82 0.81 1.71 -9.76
CA GLY A 82 1.09 0.91 -8.55
C GLY A 82 2.38 0.07 -8.63
N LEU A 83 3.23 0.30 -9.64
CA LEU A 83 4.45 -0.47 -9.86
C LEU A 83 5.52 -0.22 -8.78
N ASP A 84 5.42 0.88 -8.07
CA ASP A 84 6.30 1.19 -6.94
C ASP A 84 6.12 0.23 -5.77
N GLU A 85 5.01 -0.50 -5.71
CA GLU A 85 4.69 -1.43 -4.65
C GLU A 85 5.13 -2.88 -4.93
N LEU A 86 5.63 -3.19 -6.15
CA LEU A 86 6.10 -4.53 -6.52
C LEU A 86 7.08 -5.15 -5.51
N PRO A 87 8.07 -4.41 -4.93
CA PRO A 87 8.97 -4.99 -3.94
C PRO A 87 8.30 -5.48 -2.65
N GLN A 88 7.04 -5.08 -2.37
CA GLN A 88 6.30 -5.57 -1.20
C GLN A 88 5.98 -7.07 -1.29
N ILE A 89 6.12 -7.70 -2.47
CA ILE A 89 6.01 -9.15 -2.60
C ILE A 89 6.95 -9.89 -1.62
N PHE A 90 8.13 -9.33 -1.35
CA PHE A 90 9.05 -9.86 -0.34
C PHE A 90 8.49 -9.77 1.08
N ASN A 91 7.69 -8.74 1.38
CA ASN A 91 7.00 -8.64 2.67
C ASN A 91 5.87 -9.68 2.78
N VAL A 92 5.18 -9.98 1.67
CA VAL A 92 4.15 -11.04 1.64
C VAL A 92 4.79 -12.43 1.83
N ILE A 93 5.91 -12.72 1.15
CA ILE A 93 6.65 -13.97 1.31
C ILE A 93 7.14 -14.16 2.76
N LYS A 94 7.54 -13.07 3.43
CA LYS A 94 7.94 -13.08 4.84
C LYS A 94 6.76 -13.17 5.83
N GLY A 95 5.51 -13.19 5.35
CA GLY A 95 4.32 -13.20 6.21
C GLY A 95 4.04 -11.87 6.92
N GLN A 96 4.74 -10.79 6.58
CA GLN A 96 4.58 -9.46 7.18
C GLN A 96 3.40 -8.69 6.58
N MET A 97 2.99 -9.05 5.34
CA MET A 97 1.90 -8.47 4.58
C MET A 97 1.08 -9.53 3.88
N SER A 98 -0.12 -9.13 3.44
CA SER A 98 -1.00 -9.85 2.52
C SER A 98 -1.10 -9.09 1.19
N PHE A 99 -1.67 -9.69 0.15
CA PHE A 99 -2.04 -8.96 -1.07
C PHE A 99 -3.14 -7.94 -0.77
N VAL A 100 -4.16 -8.36 -0.02
CA VAL A 100 -5.30 -7.52 0.37
C VAL A 100 -5.33 -7.35 1.89
N GLY A 101 -5.60 -6.13 2.35
CA GLY A 101 -5.68 -5.81 3.77
C GLY A 101 -5.61 -4.31 4.05
N PRO A 102 -5.73 -3.90 5.31
CA PRO A 102 -5.55 -2.51 5.72
C PRO A 102 -4.17 -1.98 5.31
N ARG A 103 -4.11 -0.72 4.85
CA ARG A 103 -2.83 -0.11 4.46
C ARG A 103 -1.86 -0.02 5.64
N PRO A 104 -0.58 -0.45 5.52
CA PRO A 104 0.39 -0.30 6.59
C PRO A 104 0.73 1.18 6.82
N LEU A 105 0.62 1.65 8.06
CA LEU A 105 0.77 3.05 8.47
C LEU A 105 2.18 3.36 8.95
N LEU A 106 2.56 4.64 8.93
CA LEU A 106 3.74 5.14 9.63
C LEU A 106 3.48 5.17 11.14
N ALA A 107 4.50 4.95 11.96
CA ALA A 107 4.38 4.99 13.42
C ALA A 107 3.85 6.34 13.96
N CYS A 108 4.04 7.44 13.22
CA CYS A 108 3.56 8.78 13.60
C CYS A 108 2.06 9.00 13.39
N GLU A 109 1.32 8.07 12.77
CA GLU A 109 -0.13 8.19 12.52
C GLU A 109 -0.95 7.74 13.74
N GLU A 110 -0.60 8.24 14.94
CA GLU A 110 -1.15 7.83 16.24
C GLU A 110 -2.69 7.78 16.36
N PRO A 111 -3.46 8.77 15.88
CA PRO A 111 -4.92 8.70 15.99
C PRO A 111 -5.51 7.46 15.31
N VAL A 112 -4.94 7.08 14.14
CA VAL A 112 -5.39 5.91 13.37
C VAL A 112 -4.95 4.62 14.07
N HIS A 113 -3.73 4.59 14.64
CA HIS A 113 -3.22 3.42 15.37
C HIS A 113 -4.11 3.08 16.57
N ARG A 114 -4.48 4.07 17.38
CA ARG A 114 -5.35 3.86 18.55
C ARG A 114 -6.68 3.26 18.12
N MET A 115 -7.38 3.88 17.17
CA MET A 115 -8.67 3.39 16.68
C MET A 115 -8.58 1.98 16.07
N ARG A 116 -7.55 1.66 15.29
CA ARG A 116 -7.34 0.31 14.74
C ARG A 116 -7.08 -0.73 15.83
N LYS A 117 -6.36 -0.36 16.90
CA LYS A 117 -6.10 -1.24 18.04
C LYS A 117 -7.38 -1.55 18.79
N ASP A 118 -8.19 -0.52 19.08
CA ASP A 118 -9.46 -0.67 19.80
C ASP A 118 -10.47 -1.54 19.03
N LEU A 119 -10.47 -1.47 17.69
CA LEU A 119 -11.31 -2.27 16.81
C LEU A 119 -10.72 -3.64 16.43
N GLY A 120 -9.55 -4.02 16.96
CA GLY A 120 -8.92 -5.30 16.69
C GLY A 120 -8.35 -5.47 15.27
N ILE A 121 -8.27 -4.41 14.45
CA ILE A 121 -7.85 -4.47 13.04
C ILE A 121 -6.40 -5.00 12.89
N TYR A 122 -5.56 -4.82 13.91
CA TYR A 122 -4.18 -5.34 13.90
C TYR A 122 -4.06 -6.85 14.07
N THR A 123 -5.15 -7.58 14.21
CA THR A 123 -5.14 -9.05 14.21
C THR A 123 -5.03 -9.65 12.80
N ILE A 124 -5.15 -8.82 11.76
CA ILE A 124 -4.93 -9.21 10.37
C ILE A 124 -3.70 -8.50 9.79
N PRO A 125 -2.98 -9.15 8.83
CA PRO A 125 -1.83 -8.53 8.19
C PRO A 125 -2.25 -7.34 7.32
N PRO A 126 -1.41 -6.29 7.21
CA PRO A 126 -1.64 -5.21 6.26
C PRO A 126 -1.52 -5.70 4.82
N GLY A 127 -2.24 -5.02 3.90
CA GLY A 127 -2.26 -5.35 2.49
C GLY A 127 -1.38 -4.46 1.62
N ILE A 128 -1.00 -4.98 0.44
CA ILE A 128 -0.47 -4.18 -0.67
C ILE A 128 -1.59 -3.27 -1.18
N THR A 129 -2.77 -3.84 -1.42
CA THR A 129 -4.01 -3.12 -1.69
C THR A 129 -5.06 -3.39 -0.62
N GLY A 130 -6.18 -2.67 -0.65
CA GLY A 130 -7.26 -2.86 0.31
C GLY A 130 -8.44 -1.95 0.01
N LEU A 131 -9.53 -2.15 0.74
CA LEU A 131 -10.79 -1.44 0.53
C LEU A 131 -10.60 0.09 0.55
N CYS A 132 -9.86 0.60 1.52
CA CYS A 132 -9.58 2.03 1.62
C CYS A 132 -8.86 2.58 0.37
N GLN A 133 -7.95 1.80 -0.25
CA GLN A 133 -7.19 2.27 -1.42
C GLN A 133 -8.02 2.27 -2.71
N ILE A 134 -9.04 1.41 -2.83
CA ILE A 134 -9.89 1.33 -4.04
C ILE A 134 -11.09 2.28 -3.98
N VAL A 135 -11.67 2.49 -2.78
CA VAL A 135 -12.83 3.39 -2.59
C VAL A 135 -12.40 4.84 -2.55
N GLU A 136 -11.38 5.15 -1.79
CA GLU A 136 -10.88 6.52 -1.61
C GLU A 136 -9.35 6.54 -1.56
N ARG A 137 -8.69 6.81 -2.69
CA ARG A 137 -7.22 6.88 -2.77
C ARG A 137 -6.60 7.99 -1.91
N ASP A 138 -7.33 9.06 -1.68
CA ASP A 138 -6.92 10.24 -0.91
C ASP A 138 -7.90 10.50 0.24
N VAL A 139 -8.08 9.49 1.11
CA VAL A 139 -8.96 9.60 2.29
C VAL A 139 -8.43 10.68 3.22
N ASN A 140 -9.15 11.80 3.26
CA ASN A 140 -8.92 12.85 4.24
C ASN A 140 -9.67 12.51 5.53
N GLY A 141 -8.92 12.22 6.58
CA GLY A 141 -9.44 11.95 7.91
C GLY A 141 -9.18 10.53 8.44
N ALA A 142 -8.71 10.48 9.66
CA ALA A 142 -8.41 9.22 10.36
C ALA A 142 -9.66 8.34 10.50
N TYR A 143 -10.79 8.96 10.81
CA TYR A 143 -12.06 8.25 11.05
C TYR A 143 -12.55 7.48 9.83
N ARG A 144 -12.57 8.12 8.66
CA ARG A 144 -13.03 7.49 7.42
C ARG A 144 -12.12 6.34 6.99
N ARG A 145 -10.79 6.52 7.14
CA ARG A 145 -9.81 5.46 6.87
C ARG A 145 -10.06 4.23 7.75
N VAL A 146 -10.23 4.44 9.06
CA VAL A 146 -10.46 3.35 10.00
C VAL A 146 -11.81 2.67 9.76
N SER A 147 -12.85 3.42 9.40
CA SER A 147 -14.16 2.87 9.05
C SER A 147 -14.06 1.90 7.87
N LEU A 148 -13.37 2.26 6.79
CA LEU A 148 -13.16 1.37 5.63
C LEU A 148 -12.27 0.16 5.97
N ASP A 149 -11.25 0.34 6.80
CA ASP A 149 -10.43 -0.76 7.27
C ASP A 149 -11.21 -1.75 8.16
N PHE A 150 -12.12 -1.23 8.99
CA PHE A 150 -12.98 -2.04 9.84
C PHE A 150 -14.05 -2.77 9.02
N GLU A 151 -14.63 -2.11 8.01
CA GLU A 151 -15.54 -2.75 7.05
C GLU A 151 -14.88 -3.94 6.36
N TYR A 152 -13.63 -3.75 5.87
CA TYR A 152 -12.85 -4.86 5.32
C TYR A 152 -12.61 -5.96 6.37
N PHE A 153 -12.25 -5.58 7.59
CA PHE A 153 -12.01 -6.53 8.67
C PHE A 153 -13.22 -7.42 8.96
N CYS A 154 -14.41 -6.83 8.98
CA CYS A 154 -15.67 -7.56 9.24
C CYS A 154 -16.09 -8.46 8.06
N LYS A 155 -15.86 -8.01 6.81
CA LYS A 155 -16.32 -8.70 5.59
C LYS A 155 -15.24 -9.53 4.90
N LYS A 156 -14.06 -9.63 5.48
CA LYS A 156 -12.92 -10.34 4.90
C LYS A 156 -13.31 -11.76 4.47
N SER A 157 -13.19 -12.04 3.18
CA SER A 157 -13.39 -13.34 2.56
C SER A 157 -12.55 -13.44 1.29
N ILE A 158 -12.34 -14.66 0.77
CA ILE A 158 -11.60 -14.86 -0.48
C ILE A 158 -12.32 -14.14 -1.64
N ALA A 159 -13.65 -14.20 -1.69
CA ALA A 159 -14.43 -13.52 -2.72
C ALA A 159 -14.24 -12.01 -2.65
N PHE A 160 -14.26 -11.43 -1.45
CA PHE A 160 -14.05 -10.00 -1.26
C PHE A 160 -12.61 -9.58 -1.61
N ASP A 161 -11.62 -10.40 -1.27
CA ASP A 161 -10.24 -10.16 -1.67
C ASP A 161 -10.06 -10.16 -3.20
N ILE A 162 -10.68 -11.11 -3.91
CA ILE A 162 -10.67 -11.16 -5.37
C ILE A 162 -11.34 -9.92 -5.97
N CYS A 163 -12.48 -9.49 -5.42
CA CYS A 163 -13.17 -8.27 -5.83
C CYS A 163 -12.26 -7.04 -5.67
N ILE A 164 -11.59 -6.88 -4.52
CA ILE A 164 -10.64 -5.79 -4.26
C ILE A 164 -9.46 -5.83 -5.24
N LEU A 165 -8.89 -7.01 -5.51
CA LEU A 165 -7.80 -7.18 -6.48
C LEU A 165 -8.24 -6.78 -7.89
N PHE A 166 -9.44 -7.20 -8.32
CA PHE A 166 -10.01 -6.82 -9.60
C PHE A 166 -10.10 -5.30 -9.75
N TRP A 167 -10.69 -4.60 -8.76
CA TRP A 167 -10.84 -3.14 -8.80
C TRP A 167 -9.52 -2.38 -8.58
N THR A 168 -8.51 -3.04 -8.05
CA THR A 168 -7.15 -2.47 -8.00
C THR A 168 -6.54 -2.38 -9.40
N VAL A 169 -6.75 -3.42 -10.23
CA VAL A 169 -6.23 -3.49 -11.60
C VAL A 169 -7.08 -2.64 -12.56
N PHE A 170 -8.41 -2.64 -12.38
CA PHE A 170 -9.36 -1.90 -13.20
C PHE A 170 -10.00 -0.75 -12.40
N PRO A 171 -9.24 0.32 -12.10
CA PRO A 171 -9.72 1.36 -11.20
C PRO A 171 -10.92 2.10 -11.77
N ARG A 172 -12.03 2.06 -11.05
CA ARG A 172 -13.25 2.83 -11.28
C ARG A 172 -13.53 3.71 -10.05
N ARG A 173 -14.33 4.76 -10.20
CA ARG A 173 -14.86 5.43 -9.00
C ARG A 173 -15.90 4.51 -8.36
N LEU A 174 -15.54 3.95 -7.22
CA LEU A 174 -16.37 3.04 -6.46
C LEU A 174 -16.88 3.75 -5.21
N THR A 175 -18.14 3.55 -4.91
CA THR A 175 -18.70 3.79 -3.57
C THR A 175 -18.76 2.47 -2.81
N LEU A 176 -18.85 2.55 -1.49
CA LEU A 176 -18.97 1.35 -0.65
C LEU A 176 -20.22 0.55 -1.04
N ASP A 177 -21.33 1.25 -1.33
CA ASP A 177 -22.62 0.64 -1.69
C ASP A 177 -22.57 -0.13 -3.01
N THR A 178 -21.80 0.37 -4.00
CA THR A 178 -21.59 -0.36 -5.27
C THR A 178 -20.78 -1.62 -5.11
N LEU A 179 -19.80 -1.63 -4.21
CA LEU A 179 -18.96 -2.82 -3.93
C LEU A 179 -19.72 -3.90 -3.17
N ILE A 180 -20.65 -3.53 -2.30
CA ILE A 180 -21.43 -4.47 -1.48
C ILE A 180 -22.65 -4.98 -2.25
N GLY A 181 -23.21 -4.16 -3.15
CA GLY A 181 -24.36 -4.55 -3.98
C GLY A 181 -24.01 -5.53 -5.09
N ASP A 182 -22.74 -5.62 -5.49
CA ASP A 182 -22.23 -6.52 -6.53
C ASP A 182 -21.81 -7.91 -5.96
N MET A 183 -21.99 -8.17 -4.65
CA MET A 183 -21.71 -9.45 -3.98
C MET A 183 -22.99 -10.15 -3.48
#